data_892c69b4b90d94acd7e17600cd636d05
#
_entry.id   892c69b4b90d94acd7e17600cd636d05
#
_cell.length_a   1.000
_cell.length_b   1.000
_cell.length_c   1.000
_cell.angle_alpha   90.00
_cell.angle_beta   90.00
_cell.angle_gamma   90.00
#
_symmetry.space_group_name_H-M   'P 1'
#
loop_
_entity.id
_entity.type
_entity.pdbx_description
1 polymer ?
#
loop_
_entity_poly.entity_id
_entity_poly.type
_entity_poly.pdbx_seq_one_letter_code
_entity_poly.pdbx_strand_id
1 'polypeptide(L)'
;VEQFKNENHYWLYDYALYLTMKDTGLSIKSKSMIQEDLEKKLVKDSTFSFHCFVQYEFYKQWNDLKRYCNEKGIGLIGDLPFYVSYDSSDVWANPHLYLLDKSLEPIGVAGTPPDYFSEEGQSWGNPLYDWKAMKKEKYDWWVKRIAFHLKHHDALRIDHFRGFEKFWYIPNDETTDARKGHWEKGPGLDLFEQYERQFGSAPIIAEDLG
;
A
#
# COMPACT_ATOMS: atom_id res chain seq x y z
N VAL A 1 -12.95 6.21 -19.87
CA VAL A 1 -13.27 5.90 -18.46
C VAL A 1 -13.48 4.41 -18.27
N GLU A 2 -14.38 3.75 -19.01
CA GLU A 2 -14.68 2.31 -18.80
C GLU A 2 -13.47 1.41 -19.03
N GLN A 3 -12.67 1.65 -20.07
CA GLN A 3 -11.42 0.90 -20.28
C GLN A 3 -10.48 1.03 -19.06
N PHE A 4 -10.30 2.24 -18.54
CA PHE A 4 -9.48 2.49 -17.36
C PHE A 4 -9.99 1.74 -16.12
N LYS A 5 -11.31 1.73 -15.89
CA LYS A 5 -11.93 0.96 -14.81
C LYS A 5 -11.65 -0.53 -14.94
N ASN A 6 -11.77 -1.08 -16.14
CA ASN A 6 -11.52 -2.51 -16.37
C ASN A 6 -10.06 -2.89 -16.16
N GLU A 7 -9.12 -2.09 -16.69
CA GLU A 7 -7.68 -2.34 -16.54
C GLU A 7 -7.19 -2.19 -15.10
N ASN A 8 -7.86 -1.38 -14.29
CA ASN A 8 -7.47 -1.05 -12.93
C ASN A 8 -8.44 -1.60 -11.87
N HIS A 9 -9.36 -2.49 -12.25
CA HIS A 9 -10.40 -3.01 -11.36
C HIS A 9 -9.84 -3.58 -10.05
N TYR A 10 -8.67 -4.22 -10.09
CA TYR A 10 -8.05 -4.92 -8.97
C TYR A 10 -7.68 -4.03 -7.77
N TRP A 11 -7.61 -2.69 -7.96
CA TRP A 11 -7.39 -1.73 -6.88
C TRP A 11 -8.47 -0.63 -6.88
N LEU A 12 -8.89 -0.15 -8.06
CA LEU A 12 -9.77 1.00 -8.20
C LEU A 12 -11.17 0.73 -7.64
N TYR A 13 -11.66 -0.50 -7.78
CA TYR A 13 -12.96 -0.88 -7.24
C TYR A 13 -12.99 -0.73 -5.71
N ASP A 14 -12.03 -1.32 -5.02
CA ASP A 14 -11.95 -1.29 -3.57
C ASP A 14 -11.69 0.11 -3.05
N TYR A 15 -10.82 0.86 -3.71
CA TYR A 15 -10.56 2.26 -3.41
C TYR A 15 -11.83 3.13 -3.50
N ALA A 16 -12.53 3.05 -4.63
CA ALA A 16 -13.74 3.85 -4.84
C ALA A 16 -14.87 3.44 -3.89
N LEU A 17 -15.04 2.14 -3.62
CA LEU A 17 -16.02 1.62 -2.67
C LEU A 17 -15.73 2.11 -1.24
N TYR A 18 -14.47 2.02 -0.82
CA TYR A 18 -14.02 2.50 0.49
C TYR A 18 -14.28 3.99 0.68
N LEU A 19 -13.93 4.83 -0.29
CA LEU A 19 -14.18 6.26 -0.21
C LEU A 19 -15.67 6.59 -0.24
N THR A 20 -16.44 5.92 -1.09
CA THR A 20 -17.91 6.10 -1.14
C THR A 20 -18.55 5.75 0.20
N MET A 21 -18.11 4.68 0.83
CA MET A 21 -18.55 4.29 2.16
C MET A 21 -18.27 5.41 3.18
N LYS A 22 -17.06 5.96 3.18
CA LYS A 22 -16.68 7.07 4.09
C LYS A 22 -17.48 8.33 3.82
N ASP A 23 -17.64 8.73 2.58
CA ASP A 23 -18.36 9.95 2.18
C ASP A 23 -19.86 9.86 2.51
N THR A 24 -20.42 8.65 2.52
CA THR A 24 -21.80 8.42 2.95
C THR A 24 -21.97 8.28 4.47
N GLY A 25 -20.90 8.51 5.24
CA GLY A 25 -20.91 8.45 6.71
C GLY A 25 -20.98 7.03 7.30
N LEU A 26 -20.76 6.01 6.48
CA LEU A 26 -20.72 4.63 6.96
C LEU A 26 -19.35 4.30 7.53
N SER A 27 -19.32 3.55 8.61
CA SER A 27 -18.10 3.05 9.25
C SER A 27 -18.14 1.53 9.33
N ILE A 28 -17.53 0.86 8.35
CA ILE A 28 -17.45 -0.61 8.31
C ILE A 28 -15.96 -0.96 8.32
N LYS A 29 -15.53 -1.75 9.29
CA LYS A 29 -14.11 -2.03 9.56
C LYS A 29 -13.40 -2.83 8.45
N SER A 30 -14.12 -3.58 7.64
CA SER A 30 -13.56 -4.37 6.55
C SER A 30 -14.55 -4.58 5.42
N LYS A 31 -14.05 -4.69 4.19
CA LYS A 31 -14.84 -5.03 3.00
C LYS A 31 -15.67 -6.30 3.18
N SER A 32 -15.10 -7.32 3.81
CA SER A 32 -15.79 -8.59 4.07
C SER A 32 -17.03 -8.49 4.96
N MET A 33 -17.20 -7.36 5.65
CA MET A 33 -18.37 -7.09 6.50
C MET A 33 -19.49 -6.36 5.76
N ILE A 34 -19.28 -5.97 4.50
CA ILE A 34 -20.33 -5.32 3.70
C ILE A 34 -21.32 -6.38 3.21
N GLN A 35 -22.59 -6.14 3.45
CA GLN A 35 -23.66 -6.97 2.89
C GLN A 35 -23.81 -6.67 1.39
N GLU A 36 -24.11 -7.69 0.59
CA GLU A 36 -24.21 -7.61 -0.88
C GLU A 36 -25.14 -6.50 -1.38
N ASP A 37 -26.31 -6.34 -0.74
CA ASP A 37 -27.27 -5.30 -1.11
C ASP A 37 -26.75 -3.88 -0.83
N LEU A 38 -25.99 -3.71 0.27
CA LEU A 38 -25.34 -2.43 0.58
C LEU A 38 -24.22 -2.14 -0.41
N GLU A 39 -23.39 -3.13 -0.75
CA GLU A 39 -22.35 -2.99 -1.76
C GLU A 39 -22.93 -2.57 -3.11
N LYS A 40 -23.98 -3.26 -3.59
CA LYS A 40 -24.70 -2.90 -4.81
C LYS A 40 -25.25 -1.47 -4.77
N LYS A 41 -25.72 -1.00 -3.62
CA LYS A 41 -26.20 0.38 -3.43
C LYS A 41 -25.06 1.38 -3.54
N LEU A 42 -23.94 1.13 -2.85
CA LEU A 42 -22.77 2.01 -2.86
C LEU A 42 -22.16 2.12 -4.26
N VAL A 43 -22.03 1.02 -4.99
CA VAL A 43 -21.50 1.02 -6.37
C VAL A 43 -22.40 1.80 -7.35
N LYS A 44 -23.70 1.88 -7.09
CA LYS A 44 -24.63 2.68 -7.89
C LYS A 44 -24.67 4.16 -7.47
N ASP A 45 -24.07 4.51 -6.36
CA ASP A 45 -23.97 5.89 -5.91
C ASP A 45 -23.10 6.71 -6.87
N SER A 46 -23.48 7.96 -7.09
CA SER A 46 -22.71 8.89 -7.94
C SER A 46 -21.31 9.13 -7.40
N THR A 47 -21.11 9.04 -6.09
CA THR A 47 -19.82 9.20 -5.40
C THR A 47 -18.83 8.10 -5.82
N PHE A 48 -19.27 6.86 -5.98
CA PHE A 48 -18.42 5.78 -6.51
C PHE A 48 -17.89 6.11 -7.92
N SER A 49 -18.79 6.53 -8.78
CA SER A 49 -18.41 6.93 -10.15
C SER A 49 -17.50 8.15 -10.15
N PHE A 50 -17.71 9.09 -9.24
CA PHE A 50 -16.87 10.27 -9.06
C PHE A 50 -15.44 9.88 -8.66
N HIS A 51 -15.25 9.01 -7.66
CA HIS A 51 -13.91 8.55 -7.26
C HIS A 51 -13.19 7.82 -8.39
N CYS A 52 -13.90 6.97 -9.14
CA CYS A 52 -13.32 6.32 -10.33
C CYS A 52 -12.90 7.35 -11.39
N PHE A 53 -13.72 8.38 -11.62
CA PHE A 53 -13.46 9.43 -12.60
C PHE A 53 -12.26 10.31 -12.20
N VAL A 54 -12.14 10.67 -10.93
CA VAL A 54 -10.99 11.45 -10.42
C VAL A 54 -9.69 10.70 -10.66
N GLN A 55 -9.64 9.39 -10.38
CA GLN A 55 -8.45 8.56 -10.65
C GLN A 55 -8.15 8.47 -12.16
N TYR A 56 -9.18 8.31 -12.99
CA TYR A 56 -9.01 8.32 -14.44
C TYR A 56 -8.39 9.64 -14.94
N GLU A 57 -8.92 10.80 -14.52
CA GLU A 57 -8.38 12.10 -14.93
C GLU A 57 -6.97 12.32 -14.41
N PHE A 58 -6.67 11.90 -13.16
CA PHE A 58 -5.32 11.97 -12.62
C PHE A 58 -4.33 11.17 -13.48
N TYR A 59 -4.60 9.89 -13.73
CA TYR A 59 -3.65 9.05 -14.50
C TYR A 59 -3.57 9.42 -15.97
N LYS A 60 -4.63 9.97 -16.55
CA LYS A 60 -4.58 10.53 -17.89
C LYS A 60 -3.59 11.71 -17.95
N GLN A 61 -3.74 12.68 -17.04
CA GLN A 61 -2.85 13.85 -16.97
C GLN A 61 -1.41 13.45 -16.59
N TRP A 62 -1.25 12.52 -15.67
CA TRP A 62 0.05 12.00 -15.27
C TRP A 62 0.78 11.33 -16.45
N ASN A 63 0.10 10.48 -17.21
CA ASN A 63 0.69 9.82 -18.36
C ASN A 63 1.04 10.81 -19.48
N ASP A 64 0.24 11.86 -19.67
CA ASP A 64 0.55 12.94 -20.63
C ASP A 64 1.81 13.70 -20.18
N LEU A 65 1.93 14.02 -18.88
CA LEU A 65 3.13 14.64 -18.31
C LEU A 65 4.36 13.74 -18.45
N LYS A 66 4.23 12.46 -18.08
CA LYS A 66 5.32 11.48 -18.21
C LYS A 66 5.84 11.42 -19.66
N ARG A 67 4.92 11.29 -20.62
CA ARG A 67 5.27 11.29 -22.04
C ARG A 67 6.03 12.55 -22.44
N TYR A 68 5.53 13.74 -22.06
CA TYR A 68 6.19 15.01 -22.33
C TYR A 68 7.60 15.07 -21.74
N CYS A 69 7.80 14.63 -20.49
CA CYS A 69 9.11 14.56 -19.85
C CYS A 69 10.06 13.63 -20.63
N ASN A 70 9.59 12.42 -20.96
CA ASN A 70 10.41 11.44 -21.68
C ASN A 70 10.80 11.93 -23.09
N GLU A 71 9.93 12.64 -23.79
CA GLU A 71 10.25 13.29 -25.09
C GLU A 71 11.33 14.35 -24.96
N LYS A 72 11.53 14.91 -23.75
CA LYS A 72 12.63 15.86 -23.43
C LYS A 72 13.87 15.18 -22.84
N GLY A 73 13.90 13.84 -22.79
CA GLY A 73 15.00 13.08 -22.20
C GLY A 73 15.02 13.11 -20.67
N ILE A 74 13.90 13.46 -20.02
CA ILE A 74 13.75 13.50 -18.57
C ILE A 74 13.00 12.26 -18.10
N GLY A 75 13.64 11.43 -17.27
CA GLY A 75 13.01 10.31 -16.59
C GLY A 75 12.34 10.74 -15.29
N LEU A 76 11.21 10.12 -14.95
CA LEU A 76 10.50 10.32 -13.70
C LEU A 76 10.79 9.18 -12.73
N ILE A 77 11.29 9.49 -11.55
CA ILE A 77 11.50 8.54 -10.46
C ILE A 77 10.30 8.62 -9.53
N GLY A 78 9.58 7.49 -9.39
CA GLY A 78 8.53 7.36 -8.39
C GLY A 78 9.11 7.13 -6.99
N ASP A 79 8.35 7.52 -5.98
CA ASP A 79 8.69 7.25 -4.58
C ASP A 79 7.56 6.42 -3.93
N LEU A 80 7.90 5.21 -3.49
CA LEU A 80 6.96 4.24 -2.96
C LEU A 80 7.18 4.09 -1.46
N PRO A 81 6.25 4.56 -0.62
CA PRO A 81 6.31 4.30 0.81
C PRO A 81 6.24 2.80 1.09
N PHE A 82 7.08 2.30 2.00
CA PHE A 82 7.04 0.88 2.39
C PHE A 82 5.69 0.54 3.05
N TYR A 83 5.27 1.31 4.04
CA TYR A 83 4.02 1.07 4.75
C TYR A 83 2.84 1.84 4.16
N VAL A 84 1.64 1.36 4.46
CA VAL A 84 0.37 2.04 4.17
C VAL A 84 -0.27 2.55 5.46
N SER A 85 -1.18 3.51 5.34
CA SER A 85 -1.97 3.95 6.49
C SER A 85 -2.93 2.85 6.95
N TYR A 86 -3.15 2.75 8.26
CA TYR A 86 -4.19 1.88 8.81
C TYR A 86 -5.58 2.25 8.26
N ASP A 87 -5.90 3.54 8.25
CA ASP A 87 -7.11 4.06 7.61
C ASP A 87 -6.91 4.23 6.10
N SER A 88 -6.92 3.09 5.39
CA SER A 88 -6.74 3.02 3.93
C SER A 88 -7.60 1.93 3.31
N SER A 89 -7.89 2.09 2.02
CA SER A 89 -8.56 1.05 1.23
C SER A 89 -7.78 -0.26 1.19
N ASP A 90 -6.44 -0.19 1.28
CA ASP A 90 -5.56 -1.36 1.25
C ASP A 90 -5.80 -2.27 2.46
N VAL A 91 -5.76 -1.70 3.67
CA VAL A 91 -6.00 -2.44 4.92
C VAL A 91 -7.45 -2.89 4.99
N TRP A 92 -8.40 -2.00 4.65
CA TRP A 92 -9.82 -2.29 4.68
C TRP A 92 -10.23 -3.44 3.75
N ALA A 93 -9.68 -3.48 2.53
CA ALA A 93 -9.99 -4.53 1.57
C ALA A 93 -9.26 -5.85 1.85
N ASN A 94 -8.04 -5.77 2.41
CA ASN A 94 -7.15 -6.92 2.59
C ASN A 94 -6.63 -7.04 4.03
N PRO A 95 -7.49 -7.01 5.07
CA PRO A 95 -7.02 -7.00 6.46
C PRO A 95 -6.18 -8.23 6.82
N HIS A 96 -6.36 -9.36 6.14
CA HIS A 96 -5.60 -10.58 6.34
C HIS A 96 -4.11 -10.49 5.94
N LEU A 97 -3.72 -9.45 5.21
CA LEU A 97 -2.32 -9.17 4.83
C LEU A 97 -1.56 -8.36 5.87
N TYR A 98 -2.22 -8.00 6.97
CA TYR A 98 -1.65 -7.16 8.03
C TYR A 98 -1.75 -7.86 9.39
N LEU A 99 -0.85 -7.50 10.31
CA LEU A 99 -0.86 -8.01 11.67
C LEU A 99 -1.93 -7.28 12.50
N LEU A 100 -3.17 -7.76 12.38
CA LEU A 100 -4.34 -7.24 13.07
C LEU A 100 -4.88 -8.30 14.04
N ASP A 101 -5.55 -7.83 15.10
CA ASP A 101 -6.29 -8.68 16.02
C ASP A 101 -7.68 -9.06 15.48
N LYS A 102 -8.46 -9.78 16.27
CA LYS A 102 -9.84 -10.19 15.91
C LYS A 102 -10.81 -9.01 15.74
N SER A 103 -10.48 -7.86 16.32
CA SER A 103 -11.25 -6.62 16.21
C SER A 103 -10.77 -5.77 15.02
N LEU A 104 -9.81 -6.28 14.23
CA LEU A 104 -9.12 -5.63 13.13
C LEU A 104 -8.28 -4.41 13.56
N GLU A 105 -7.85 -4.35 14.83
CA GLU A 105 -6.91 -3.34 15.29
C GLU A 105 -5.46 -3.85 15.17
N PRO A 106 -4.48 -3.00 14.83
CA PRO A 106 -3.08 -3.39 14.74
C PRO A 106 -2.57 -3.97 16.07
N ILE A 107 -1.94 -5.16 16.04
CA ILE A 107 -1.28 -5.75 17.21
C ILE A 107 0.13 -5.20 17.42
N GLY A 108 0.71 -4.60 16.40
CA GLY A 108 1.96 -3.88 16.43
C GLY A 108 1.98 -2.85 15.32
N VAL A 109 2.82 -1.83 15.49
CA VAL A 109 2.98 -0.74 14.52
C VAL A 109 4.43 -0.61 14.07
N ALA A 110 4.60 -0.01 12.91
CA ALA A 110 5.90 0.26 12.32
C ALA A 110 6.61 1.44 12.98
N GLY A 111 7.92 1.42 12.89
CA GLY A 111 8.78 2.51 13.34
C GLY A 111 10.26 2.19 13.18
N THR A 112 11.09 2.89 13.94
CA THR A 112 12.54 2.66 14.05
C THR A 112 12.96 2.59 15.50
N PRO A 113 14.02 1.83 15.80
CA PRO A 113 14.62 1.86 17.15
C PRO A 113 15.22 3.23 17.47
N PRO A 114 15.56 3.48 18.73
CA PRO A 114 16.44 4.58 19.09
C PRO A 114 17.74 4.57 18.28
N ASP A 115 18.11 5.75 17.78
CA ASP A 115 19.31 5.95 16.97
C ASP A 115 19.96 7.31 17.28
N TYR A 116 20.99 7.67 16.49
CA TYR A 116 21.69 8.94 16.63
C TYR A 116 20.78 10.17 16.37
N PHE A 117 19.73 10.03 15.56
CA PHE A 117 18.82 11.11 15.22
C PHE A 117 17.64 11.22 16.18
N SER A 118 17.27 10.12 16.85
CA SER A 118 16.15 10.06 17.78
C SER A 118 16.46 9.13 18.94
N GLU A 119 16.69 9.69 20.13
CA GLU A 119 16.98 8.92 21.35
C GLU A 119 15.81 8.03 21.80
N GLU A 120 14.60 8.35 21.38
CA GLU A 120 13.38 7.59 21.69
C GLU A 120 12.97 6.64 20.56
N GLY A 121 13.65 6.70 19.39
CA GLY A 121 13.19 6.05 18.18
C GLY A 121 11.99 6.76 17.58
N GLN A 122 11.33 6.10 16.61
CA GLN A 122 10.15 6.66 15.96
C GLN A 122 9.03 5.61 15.91
N SER A 123 7.82 5.99 16.30
CA SER A 123 6.60 5.22 16.06
C SER A 123 5.80 5.89 14.94
N TRP A 124 5.60 5.18 13.83
CA TRP A 124 4.91 5.74 12.67
C TRP A 124 3.41 5.44 12.65
N GLY A 125 2.96 4.48 13.49
CA GLY A 125 1.55 4.12 13.60
C GLY A 125 0.98 3.30 12.43
N ASN A 126 1.80 2.98 11.41
CA ASN A 126 1.37 2.14 10.30
C ASN A 126 1.23 0.68 10.74
N PRO A 127 0.23 -0.06 10.24
CA PRO A 127 0.12 -1.49 10.51
C PRO A 127 1.26 -2.25 9.84
N LEU A 128 1.70 -3.31 10.49
CA LEU A 128 2.72 -4.21 9.99
C LEU A 128 2.12 -5.25 9.05
N TYR A 129 2.91 -5.71 8.06
CA TYR A 129 2.50 -6.76 7.14
C TYR A 129 2.56 -8.15 7.78
N ASP A 130 1.57 -9.00 7.53
CA ASP A 130 1.68 -10.45 7.73
C ASP A 130 2.41 -11.08 6.53
N TRP A 131 3.74 -11.13 6.61
CA TRP A 131 4.57 -11.70 5.56
C TRP A 131 4.31 -13.19 5.31
N LYS A 132 3.74 -13.90 6.29
CA LYS A 132 3.37 -15.31 6.12
C LYS A 132 2.11 -15.44 5.26
N ALA A 133 1.13 -14.57 5.50
CA ALA A 133 -0.08 -14.50 4.65
C ALA A 133 0.28 -14.05 3.24
N MET A 134 1.07 -12.97 3.11
CA MET A 134 1.54 -12.50 1.80
C MET A 134 2.33 -13.55 1.01
N LYS A 135 3.18 -14.34 1.67
CA LYS A 135 3.92 -15.43 1.04
C LYS A 135 3.00 -16.52 0.49
N LYS A 136 1.92 -16.88 1.21
CA LYS A 136 0.92 -17.86 0.73
C LYS A 136 0.25 -17.40 -0.57
N GLU A 137 0.06 -16.09 -0.72
CA GLU A 137 -0.49 -15.44 -1.91
C GLU A 137 0.59 -15.02 -2.90
N LYS A 138 1.83 -15.57 -2.76
CA LYS A 138 2.98 -15.25 -3.63
C LYS A 138 3.27 -13.75 -3.73
N TYR A 139 3.02 -13.02 -2.66
CA TYR A 139 3.19 -11.57 -2.57
C TYR A 139 2.43 -10.75 -3.62
N ASP A 140 1.31 -11.27 -4.12
CA ASP A 140 0.55 -10.70 -5.23
C ASP A 140 0.24 -9.21 -5.04
N TRP A 141 -0.15 -8.81 -3.82
CA TRP A 141 -0.42 -7.41 -3.51
C TRP A 141 0.82 -6.51 -3.73
N TRP A 142 1.99 -6.90 -3.21
CA TRP A 142 3.23 -6.16 -3.39
C TRP A 142 3.73 -6.17 -4.83
N VAL A 143 3.64 -7.30 -5.50
CA VAL A 143 4.03 -7.46 -6.91
C VAL A 143 3.21 -6.54 -7.80
N LYS A 144 1.89 -6.49 -7.60
CA LYS A 144 1.00 -5.57 -8.31
C LYS A 144 1.30 -4.10 -7.99
N ARG A 145 1.60 -3.79 -6.73
CA ARG A 145 1.93 -2.44 -6.30
C ARG A 145 3.20 -1.93 -6.98
N ILE A 146 4.27 -2.72 -7.01
CA ILE A 146 5.50 -2.37 -7.72
C ILE A 146 5.24 -2.21 -9.22
N ALA A 147 4.56 -3.18 -9.84
CA ALA A 147 4.25 -3.15 -11.28
C ALA A 147 3.41 -1.92 -11.66
N PHE A 148 2.44 -1.57 -10.82
CA PHE A 148 1.64 -0.37 -11.03
C PHE A 148 2.47 0.91 -11.02
N HIS A 149 3.36 1.07 -10.03
CA HIS A 149 4.22 2.24 -9.96
C HIS A 149 5.21 2.30 -11.13
N LEU A 150 5.81 1.18 -11.54
CA LEU A 150 6.72 1.14 -12.68
C LEU A 150 6.02 1.34 -14.04
N LYS A 151 4.73 1.07 -14.15
CA LYS A 151 3.94 1.48 -15.32
C LYS A 151 3.89 3.01 -15.47
N HIS A 152 3.88 3.73 -14.35
CA HIS A 152 3.70 5.18 -14.32
C HIS A 152 4.97 5.99 -14.07
N HIS A 153 6.11 5.34 -13.83
CA HIS A 153 7.42 5.96 -13.60
C HIS A 153 8.49 5.24 -14.41
N ASP A 154 9.66 5.86 -14.57
CA ASP A 154 10.79 5.29 -15.30
C ASP A 154 11.73 4.51 -14.38
N ALA A 155 11.74 4.86 -13.10
CA ALA A 155 12.37 4.12 -12.01
C ALA A 155 11.55 4.29 -10.73
N LEU A 156 11.78 3.44 -9.74
CA LEU A 156 11.04 3.46 -8.49
C LEU A 156 12.00 3.45 -7.30
N ARG A 157 12.01 4.53 -6.52
CA ARG A 157 12.61 4.52 -5.19
C ARG A 157 11.62 3.86 -4.23
N ILE A 158 12.08 2.90 -3.44
CA ILE A 158 11.29 2.34 -2.35
C ILE A 158 11.87 2.85 -1.04
N ASP A 159 11.04 3.62 -0.34
CA ASP A 159 11.36 4.17 0.96
C ASP A 159 11.43 3.06 2.02
N HIS A 160 12.28 3.21 3.02
CA HIS A 160 12.50 2.21 4.07
C HIS A 160 12.74 0.77 3.53
N PHE A 161 13.58 0.63 2.50
CA PHE A 161 13.85 -0.64 1.81
C PHE A 161 14.34 -1.74 2.75
N ARG A 162 15.02 -1.35 3.84
CA ARG A 162 15.44 -2.26 4.92
C ARG A 162 14.30 -3.12 5.44
N GLY A 163 13.06 -2.63 5.44
CA GLY A 163 11.89 -3.36 5.90
C GLY A 163 11.67 -4.71 5.20
N PHE A 164 12.22 -4.91 3.99
CA PHE A 164 12.20 -6.21 3.31
C PHE A 164 13.17 -7.22 3.93
N GLU A 165 14.26 -6.78 4.55
CA GLU A 165 15.19 -7.66 5.28
C GLU A 165 14.74 -7.85 6.72
N LYS A 166 14.56 -6.72 7.44
CA LYS A 166 14.08 -6.65 8.83
C LYS A 166 13.29 -5.37 9.04
N PHE A 167 12.27 -5.45 9.85
CA PHE A 167 11.46 -4.29 10.24
C PHE A 167 11.38 -4.19 11.76
N TRP A 168 11.21 -2.96 12.25
CA TRP A 168 11.05 -2.70 13.66
C TRP A 168 9.58 -2.87 14.05
N TYR A 169 9.31 -3.88 14.89
CA TYR A 169 7.99 -4.15 15.46
C TYR A 169 7.86 -3.40 16.78
N ILE A 170 6.89 -2.51 16.89
CA ILE A 170 6.54 -1.82 18.13
C ILE A 170 5.19 -2.39 18.60
N PRO A 171 5.11 -2.97 19.83
CA PRO A 171 3.83 -3.41 20.39
C PRO A 171 2.82 -2.25 20.41
N ASN A 172 1.60 -2.49 19.94
CA ASN A 172 0.54 -1.50 19.98
C ASN A 172 -0.14 -1.52 21.37
N ASP A 173 0.62 -1.14 22.39
CA ASP A 173 0.13 -0.91 23.75
C ASP A 173 -0.30 0.56 23.92
N GLU A 174 -0.72 0.95 25.13
CA GLU A 174 -1.16 2.31 25.45
C GLU A 174 -0.12 3.40 25.12
N THR A 175 1.15 3.04 25.02
CA THR A 175 2.26 3.98 24.82
C THR A 175 2.81 4.01 23.42
N THR A 176 2.68 2.90 22.66
CA THR A 176 3.36 2.68 21.36
C THR A 176 4.82 3.16 21.37
N ASP A 177 5.54 2.83 22.44
CA ASP A 177 6.91 3.28 22.70
C ASP A 177 7.89 2.52 21.80
N ALA A 178 8.60 3.22 20.92
CA ALA A 178 9.55 2.62 20.00
C ALA A 178 10.71 1.90 20.70
N ARG A 179 11.07 2.31 21.93
CA ARG A 179 12.12 1.66 22.74
C ARG A 179 11.77 0.24 23.15
N LYS A 180 10.48 -0.12 23.19
CA LYS A 180 9.98 -1.46 23.51
C LYS A 180 9.92 -2.39 22.30
N GLY A 181 10.29 -1.89 21.13
CA GLY A 181 10.26 -2.64 19.90
C GLY A 181 11.35 -3.72 19.82
N HIS A 182 11.26 -4.53 18.78
CA HIS A 182 12.26 -5.53 18.43
C HIS A 182 12.28 -5.75 16.91
N TRP A 183 13.40 -6.31 16.41
CA TRP A 183 13.55 -6.64 15.00
C TRP A 183 12.82 -7.94 14.66
N GLU A 184 12.00 -7.85 13.61
CA GLU A 184 11.34 -8.99 12.96
C GLU A 184 11.85 -9.15 11.53
N LYS A 185 11.80 -10.38 10.99
CA LYS A 185 12.26 -10.68 9.64
C LYS A 185 11.22 -10.28 8.59
N GLY A 186 11.68 -9.58 7.55
CA GLY A 186 10.92 -9.32 6.35
C GLY A 186 10.90 -10.51 5.37
N PRO A 187 10.34 -10.34 4.16
CA PRO A 187 10.24 -11.38 3.14
C PRO A 187 11.57 -11.71 2.46
N GLY A 188 12.60 -10.86 2.60
CA GLY A 188 13.86 -11.00 1.92
C GLY A 188 13.73 -10.93 0.39
N LEU A 189 14.51 -11.75 -0.31
CA LEU A 189 14.52 -11.80 -1.78
C LEU A 189 13.28 -12.47 -2.38
N ASP A 190 12.57 -13.30 -1.62
CA ASP A 190 11.41 -14.08 -2.12
C ASP A 190 10.39 -13.21 -2.87
N LEU A 191 10.13 -12.00 -2.37
CA LEU A 191 9.19 -11.06 -2.98
C LEU A 191 9.70 -10.56 -4.34
N PHE A 192 10.97 -10.16 -4.42
CA PHE A 192 11.56 -9.65 -5.66
C PHE A 192 11.69 -10.75 -6.70
N GLU A 193 12.00 -11.98 -6.30
CA GLU A 193 11.99 -13.14 -7.21
C GLU A 193 10.58 -13.41 -7.78
N GLN A 194 9.51 -13.22 -7.00
CA GLN A 194 8.15 -13.32 -7.51
C GLN A 194 7.84 -12.22 -8.52
N TYR A 195 8.30 -11.00 -8.26
CA TYR A 195 8.15 -9.89 -9.21
C TYR A 195 8.90 -10.19 -10.52
N GLU A 196 10.18 -10.55 -10.43
CA GLU A 196 11.02 -10.81 -11.61
C GLU A 196 10.51 -11.96 -12.49
N ARG A 197 9.94 -13.00 -11.89
CA ARG A 197 9.31 -14.11 -12.63
C ARG A 197 8.13 -13.65 -13.47
N GLN A 198 7.42 -12.61 -13.07
CA GLN A 198 6.22 -12.12 -13.76
C GLN A 198 6.51 -10.98 -14.74
N PHE A 199 7.41 -10.08 -14.38
CA PHE A 199 7.63 -8.81 -15.07
C PHE A 199 9.06 -8.57 -15.54
N GLY A 200 10.02 -9.45 -15.18
CA GLY A 200 11.42 -9.23 -15.44
C GLY A 200 12.08 -8.27 -14.45
N SER A 201 13.28 -7.79 -14.78
CA SER A 201 14.03 -6.86 -13.92
C SER A 201 13.31 -5.53 -13.75
N ALA A 202 13.42 -4.96 -12.56
CA ALA A 202 12.82 -3.66 -12.20
C ALA A 202 13.90 -2.61 -11.92
N PRO A 203 13.78 -1.38 -12.45
CA PRO A 203 14.65 -0.27 -12.10
C PRO A 203 14.27 0.29 -10.70
N ILE A 204 14.66 -0.45 -9.67
CA ILE A 204 14.38 -0.09 -8.25
C ILE A 204 15.62 0.58 -7.65
N ILE A 205 15.39 1.66 -6.93
CA ILE A 205 16.35 2.38 -6.10
C ILE A 205 15.98 2.06 -4.64
N ALA A 206 16.85 1.33 -3.97
CA ALA A 206 16.67 1.03 -2.55
C ALA A 206 17.11 2.23 -1.69
N GLU A 207 16.23 2.68 -0.80
CA GLU A 207 16.61 3.65 0.21
C GLU A 207 17.44 2.93 1.28
N ASP A 208 18.64 3.47 1.57
CA ASP A 208 19.67 2.83 2.43
C ASP A 208 19.79 3.55 3.80
N LEU A 209 18.68 3.96 4.38
CA LEU A 209 18.60 4.50 5.72
C LEU A 209 17.88 3.52 6.66
N GLY A 210 18.54 3.17 7.79
CA GLY A 210 17.92 2.32 8.81
C GLY A 210 18.79 1.20 9.39
#